data_9bd65a28d5e66dc29c97ca185c401b99
#
_entry.id   9bd65a28d5e66dc29c97ca185c401b99
#
_cell.length_a   1.000
_cell.length_b   1.000
_cell.length_c   1.000
_cell.angle_alpha   90.00
_cell.angle_beta   90.00
_cell.angle_gamma   90.00
#
_symmetry.space_group_name_H-M   'P 1'
#
loop_
_entity.id
_entity.type
_entity.pdbx_description
1 polymer ?
#
loop_
_entity_poly.entity_id
_entity_poly.type
_entity_poly.pdbx_seq_one_letter_code
_entity_poly.pdbx_strand_id
1 'polypeptide(L)'
;MILESIVIIGFALGLDFTFGDPKNRYHPTAWIGNVIARLTPLTKNENPQLEKLGGIFIIIIPVIIVVVLFIILDLGISILTTDWITITVTSITGIILLKSTIAIRGMERYALAVMTSLENDNLDSARTNLSMIVKRNTSNLDKNHVISGVLESISENTVDGITGPLFYYAILGLPGAFVYRVINTADSMIGYKSDMFKNIGWFAATCDTILNYIPSRLTGLIMIISA
;
A
#
# COMPACT_ATOMS: atom_id res chain seq x y z
N MET A 1 9.29 -23.08 -6.71
CA MET A 1 9.54 -21.70 -6.24
C MET A 1 9.19 -20.65 -7.30
N ILE A 2 9.97 -20.42 -8.38
CA ILE A 2 9.66 -19.32 -9.35
C ILE A 2 8.29 -19.50 -10.02
N LEU A 3 8.00 -20.69 -10.55
CA LEU A 3 6.71 -20.99 -11.20
C LEU A 3 5.54 -20.80 -10.24
N GLU A 4 5.67 -21.25 -9.02
CA GLU A 4 4.68 -21.09 -7.95
C GLU A 4 4.44 -19.61 -7.64
N SER A 5 5.49 -18.79 -7.50
CA SER A 5 5.36 -17.35 -7.30
C SER A 5 4.64 -16.65 -8.45
N ILE A 6 4.92 -17.05 -9.70
CA ILE A 6 4.23 -16.51 -10.89
C ILE A 6 2.73 -16.86 -10.85
N VAL A 7 2.40 -18.09 -10.48
CA VAL A 7 1.00 -18.54 -10.34
C VAL A 7 0.28 -17.76 -9.23
N ILE A 8 0.92 -17.60 -8.07
CA ILE A 8 0.36 -16.81 -6.96
C ILE A 8 0.12 -15.36 -7.38
N ILE A 9 1.07 -14.72 -8.06
CA ILE A 9 0.91 -13.35 -8.58
C ILE A 9 -0.26 -13.27 -9.54
N GLY A 10 -0.33 -14.19 -10.54
CA GLY A 10 -1.39 -14.20 -11.54
C GLY A 10 -2.79 -14.33 -10.92
N PHE A 11 -2.96 -15.25 -9.96
CA PHE A 11 -4.23 -15.42 -9.26
C PHE A 11 -4.54 -14.24 -8.33
N ALA A 12 -3.55 -13.68 -7.62
CA ALA A 12 -3.74 -12.51 -6.76
C ALA A 12 -4.22 -11.29 -7.56
N LEU A 13 -3.61 -11.02 -8.72
CA LEU A 13 -4.03 -9.98 -9.67
C LEU A 13 -5.45 -10.26 -10.19
N GLY A 14 -5.74 -11.49 -10.65
CA GLY A 14 -7.05 -11.89 -11.12
C GLY A 14 -8.15 -11.71 -10.07
N LEU A 15 -7.87 -12.04 -8.81
CA LEU A 15 -8.80 -11.81 -7.69
C LEU A 15 -9.02 -10.33 -7.43
N ASP A 16 -7.97 -9.50 -7.52
CA ASP A 16 -8.12 -8.06 -7.32
C ASP A 16 -8.98 -7.42 -8.43
N PHE A 17 -8.74 -7.79 -9.69
CA PHE A 17 -9.56 -7.32 -10.81
C PHE A 17 -11.03 -7.73 -10.70
N THR A 18 -11.32 -8.94 -10.18
CA THR A 18 -12.69 -9.45 -10.12
C THR A 18 -13.46 -8.96 -8.90
N PHE A 19 -12.87 -9.03 -7.73
CA PHE A 19 -13.54 -8.77 -6.45
C PHE A 19 -13.17 -7.41 -5.82
N GLY A 20 -12.03 -6.83 -6.19
CA GLY A 20 -11.51 -5.62 -5.54
C GLY A 20 -11.14 -5.84 -4.08
N ASP A 21 -11.04 -4.75 -3.32
CA ASP A 21 -10.64 -4.81 -1.92
C ASP A 21 -11.76 -5.27 -0.99
N PRO A 22 -11.44 -6.11 0.01
CA PRO A 22 -12.39 -6.45 1.06
C PRO A 22 -12.72 -5.21 1.91
N LYS A 23 -13.82 -5.28 2.66
CA LYS A 23 -14.17 -4.21 3.61
C LYS A 23 -13.01 -4.01 4.60
N ASN A 24 -12.74 -2.76 5.00
CA ASN A 24 -11.63 -2.38 5.91
C ASN A 24 -11.53 -3.25 7.16
N ARG A 25 -12.66 -3.75 7.68
CA ARG A 25 -12.69 -4.65 8.85
C ARG A 25 -11.86 -5.93 8.65
N TYR A 26 -11.78 -6.42 7.42
CA TYR A 26 -11.10 -7.67 7.06
C TYR A 26 -9.83 -7.45 6.26
N HIS A 27 -9.41 -6.19 6.09
CA HIS A 27 -8.27 -5.84 5.26
C HIS A 27 -6.98 -5.76 6.09
N PRO A 28 -5.97 -6.60 5.85
CA PRO A 28 -4.73 -6.61 6.65
C PRO A 28 -4.03 -5.24 6.67
N THR A 29 -4.01 -4.51 5.55
CA THR A 29 -3.42 -3.17 5.48
C THR A 29 -4.17 -2.17 6.39
N ALA A 30 -5.50 -2.31 6.53
CA ALA A 30 -6.26 -1.48 7.47
C ALA A 30 -5.91 -1.81 8.93
N TRP A 31 -5.59 -3.07 9.24
CA TRP A 31 -5.11 -3.45 10.58
C TRP A 31 -3.75 -2.83 10.88
N ILE A 32 -2.84 -2.83 9.89
CA ILE A 32 -1.55 -2.14 9.99
C ILE A 32 -1.78 -0.66 10.28
N GLY A 33 -2.65 0.01 9.52
CA GLY A 33 -3.00 1.41 9.74
C GLY A 33 -3.56 1.67 11.15
N ASN A 34 -4.40 0.78 11.68
CA ASN A 34 -4.92 0.89 13.04
C ASN A 34 -3.82 0.78 14.13
N VAL A 35 -2.82 -0.07 13.91
CA VAL A 35 -1.66 -0.17 14.82
C VAL A 35 -0.87 1.13 14.79
N ILE A 36 -0.56 1.66 13.61
CA ILE A 36 0.14 2.93 13.42
C ILE A 36 -0.64 4.08 14.09
N ALA A 37 -1.96 4.16 13.86
CA ALA A 37 -2.82 5.17 14.45
C ALA A 37 -2.82 5.15 16.00
N ARG A 38 -2.74 3.96 16.60
CA ARG A 38 -2.67 3.81 18.06
C ARG A 38 -1.28 4.16 18.61
N LEU A 39 -0.21 3.85 17.90
CA LEU A 39 1.16 4.14 18.32
C LEU A 39 1.49 5.63 18.21
N THR A 40 0.98 6.32 17.20
CA THR A 40 1.31 7.72 16.90
C THR A 40 1.10 8.67 18.11
N PRO A 41 -0.06 8.69 18.81
CA PRO A 41 -0.22 9.56 19.96
C PRO A 41 0.67 9.18 21.15
N LEU A 42 1.02 7.90 21.30
CA LEU A 42 1.86 7.41 22.41
C LEU A 42 3.33 7.81 22.25
N THR A 43 3.76 8.11 21.03
CA THR A 43 5.16 8.43 20.70
C THR A 43 5.37 9.91 20.45
N LYS A 44 4.33 10.74 20.50
CA LYS A 44 4.41 12.21 20.44
C LYS A 44 5.20 12.75 21.61
N ASN A 45 6.13 13.69 21.34
CA ASN A 45 6.96 14.29 22.37
C ASN A 45 7.31 15.75 22.00
N GLU A 46 7.45 16.61 23.01
CA GLU A 46 7.88 18.00 22.80
C GLU A 46 9.35 18.09 22.37
N ASN A 47 10.18 17.13 22.79
CA ASN A 47 11.56 17.06 22.33
C ASN A 47 11.63 16.44 20.93
N PRO A 48 12.12 17.18 19.91
CA PRO A 48 12.17 16.70 18.52
C PRO A 48 12.98 15.41 18.33
N GLN A 49 14.02 15.18 19.14
CA GLN A 49 14.83 13.96 19.05
C GLN A 49 14.09 12.74 19.57
N LEU A 50 13.40 12.87 20.71
CA LEU A 50 12.57 11.81 21.26
C LEU A 50 11.37 11.51 20.34
N GLU A 51 10.79 12.53 19.74
CA GLU A 51 9.71 12.35 18.75
C GLU A 51 10.18 11.61 17.50
N LYS A 52 11.40 11.86 17.00
CA LYS A 52 12.02 11.07 15.91
C LYS A 52 12.25 9.62 16.30
N LEU A 53 12.74 9.35 17.51
CA LEU A 53 12.87 7.99 18.03
C LEU A 53 11.50 7.30 18.11
N GLY A 54 10.47 8.02 18.55
CA GLY A 54 9.08 7.55 18.53
C GLY A 54 8.64 7.14 17.12
N GLY A 55 8.97 7.94 16.11
CA GLY A 55 8.72 7.62 14.69
C GLY A 55 9.38 6.33 14.21
N ILE A 56 10.58 6.03 14.70
CA ILE A 56 11.26 4.75 14.42
C ILE A 56 10.46 3.57 15.02
N PHE A 57 9.99 3.70 16.25
CA PHE A 57 9.19 2.64 16.90
C PHE A 57 7.84 2.41 16.19
N ILE A 58 7.22 3.45 15.65
CA ILE A 58 5.98 3.32 14.86
C ILE A 58 6.18 2.40 13.63
N ILE A 59 7.37 2.35 13.07
CA ILE A 59 7.70 1.46 11.95
C ILE A 59 8.15 0.09 12.44
N ILE A 60 9.09 0.05 13.39
CA ILE A 60 9.73 -1.20 13.81
C ILE A 60 8.71 -2.15 14.46
N ILE A 61 7.79 -1.64 15.29
CA ILE A 61 6.81 -2.49 15.98
C ILE A 61 5.89 -3.22 14.98
N PRO A 62 5.21 -2.57 14.03
CA PRO A 62 4.38 -3.28 13.05
C PRO A 62 5.21 -4.20 12.14
N VAL A 63 6.45 -3.83 11.78
CA VAL A 63 7.34 -4.69 10.99
C VAL A 63 7.64 -5.98 11.76
N ILE A 64 8.02 -5.89 13.04
CA ILE A 64 8.26 -7.07 13.88
C ILE A 64 7.00 -7.93 13.98
N ILE A 65 5.83 -7.31 14.22
CA ILE A 65 4.55 -8.03 14.29
C ILE A 65 4.31 -8.80 12.99
N VAL A 66 4.47 -8.16 11.84
CA VAL A 66 4.29 -8.80 10.53
C VAL A 66 5.26 -9.96 10.35
N VAL A 67 6.54 -9.77 10.60
CA VAL A 67 7.56 -10.83 10.44
C VAL A 67 7.27 -12.00 11.37
N VAL A 68 6.94 -11.75 12.62
CA VAL A 68 6.61 -12.80 13.61
C VAL A 68 5.35 -13.57 13.18
N LEU A 69 4.31 -12.88 12.70
CA LEU A 69 3.10 -13.52 12.19
C LEU A 69 3.40 -14.45 11.01
N PHE A 70 4.27 -14.04 10.07
CA PHE A 70 4.67 -14.89 8.94
C PHE A 70 5.52 -16.09 9.38
N ILE A 71 6.39 -15.94 10.38
CA ILE A 71 7.15 -17.06 10.96
C ILE A 71 6.17 -18.07 11.61
N ILE A 72 5.20 -17.59 12.39
CA ILE A 72 4.19 -18.45 13.02
C ILE A 72 3.34 -19.15 11.95
N LEU A 73 2.95 -18.44 10.91
CA LEU A 73 2.19 -19.00 9.79
C LEU A 73 2.96 -20.12 9.08
N ASP A 74 4.23 -19.89 8.76
CA ASP A 74 5.11 -20.85 8.10
C ASP A 74 5.31 -22.10 8.97
N LEU A 75 5.61 -21.90 10.25
CA LEU A 75 5.71 -23.00 11.23
C LEU A 75 4.38 -23.76 11.34
N GLY A 76 3.24 -23.07 11.37
CA GLY A 76 1.92 -23.71 11.44
C GLY A 76 1.62 -24.55 10.19
N ILE A 77 1.99 -24.07 9.01
CA ILE A 77 1.82 -24.82 7.75
C ILE A 77 2.78 -26.01 7.70
N SER A 78 4.01 -25.88 8.20
CA SER A 78 5.01 -26.96 8.18
C SER A 78 4.65 -28.18 9.04
N ILE A 79 3.71 -28.02 9.97
CA ILE A 79 3.17 -29.14 10.77
C ILE A 79 2.23 -30.03 9.95
N LEU A 80 1.72 -29.55 8.82
CA LEU A 80 0.89 -30.34 7.91
C LEU A 80 1.75 -31.44 7.28
N THR A 81 1.33 -32.69 7.46
CA THR A 81 2.16 -33.89 7.23
C THR A 81 2.15 -34.38 5.78
N THR A 82 1.34 -33.79 4.89
CA THR A 82 1.23 -34.25 3.50
C THR A 82 1.64 -33.12 2.54
N ASP A 83 2.60 -33.42 1.66
CA ASP A 83 3.15 -32.43 0.70
C ASP A 83 2.08 -31.72 -0.13
N TRP A 84 1.07 -32.43 -0.59
CA TRP A 84 -0.03 -31.85 -1.37
C TRP A 84 -0.88 -30.87 -0.59
N ILE A 85 -1.18 -31.16 0.67
CA ILE A 85 -1.95 -30.27 1.55
C ILE A 85 -1.12 -29.02 1.84
N THR A 86 0.15 -29.21 2.17
CA THR A 86 1.07 -28.09 2.43
C THR A 86 1.16 -27.15 1.24
N ILE A 87 1.42 -27.66 0.04
CA ILE A 87 1.48 -26.87 -1.20
C ILE A 87 0.16 -26.12 -1.44
N THR A 88 -0.98 -26.79 -1.29
CA THR A 88 -2.29 -26.21 -1.55
C THR A 88 -2.59 -25.08 -0.54
N VAL A 89 -2.37 -25.33 0.75
CA VAL A 89 -2.60 -24.34 1.82
C VAL A 89 -1.67 -23.14 1.65
N THR A 90 -0.39 -23.35 1.38
CA THR A 90 0.58 -22.29 1.13
C THR A 90 0.18 -21.44 -0.07
N SER A 91 -0.23 -22.07 -1.18
CA SER A 91 -0.62 -21.34 -2.40
C SER A 91 -1.88 -20.53 -2.17
N ILE A 92 -2.94 -21.08 -1.58
CA ILE A 92 -4.19 -20.36 -1.30
C ILE A 92 -3.93 -19.20 -0.35
N THR A 93 -3.20 -19.43 0.74
CA THR A 93 -2.83 -18.40 1.71
C THR A 93 -1.99 -17.31 1.03
N GLY A 94 -1.02 -17.70 0.20
CA GLY A 94 -0.20 -16.81 -0.59
C GLY A 94 -1.02 -15.90 -1.50
N ILE A 95 -1.95 -16.47 -2.26
CA ILE A 95 -2.84 -15.73 -3.16
C ILE A 95 -3.68 -14.69 -2.39
N ILE A 96 -4.34 -15.11 -1.30
CA ILE A 96 -5.22 -14.24 -0.52
C ILE A 96 -4.43 -13.10 0.15
N LEU A 97 -3.29 -13.43 0.76
CA LEU A 97 -2.46 -12.44 1.43
C LEU A 97 -1.81 -11.48 0.44
N LEU A 98 -1.23 -11.97 -0.67
CA LEU A 98 -0.64 -11.10 -1.68
C LEU A 98 -1.70 -10.18 -2.29
N LYS A 99 -2.90 -10.69 -2.63
CA LYS A 99 -4.03 -9.90 -3.09
C LYS A 99 -4.32 -8.73 -2.16
N SER A 100 -4.26 -8.94 -0.84
CA SER A 100 -4.54 -7.87 0.13
C SER A 100 -3.47 -6.77 0.20
N THR A 101 -2.35 -6.93 -0.50
CA THR A 101 -1.33 -5.88 -0.65
C THR A 101 -1.47 -5.07 -1.93
N ILE A 102 -2.35 -5.49 -2.85
CA ILE A 102 -2.56 -4.90 -4.17
C ILE A 102 -3.89 -4.14 -4.18
N ALA A 103 -3.98 -3.03 -4.91
CA ALA A 103 -5.15 -2.14 -4.91
C ALA A 103 -5.47 -1.59 -6.32
N ILE A 104 -5.54 -2.45 -7.36
CA ILE A 104 -5.79 -2.01 -8.75
C ILE A 104 -7.23 -1.53 -8.91
N ARG A 105 -8.21 -2.39 -8.53
CA ARG A 105 -9.62 -2.09 -8.72
C ARG A 105 -10.11 -0.93 -7.86
N GLY A 106 -9.53 -0.77 -6.67
CA GLY A 106 -9.82 0.38 -5.82
C GLY A 106 -9.43 1.69 -6.49
N MET A 107 -8.21 1.76 -7.04
CA MET A 107 -7.69 2.91 -7.77
C MET A 107 -8.50 3.20 -9.03
N GLU A 108 -8.77 2.18 -9.86
CA GLU A 108 -9.59 2.29 -11.07
C GLU A 108 -10.96 2.90 -10.78
N ARG A 109 -11.66 2.42 -9.75
CA ARG A 109 -12.98 2.91 -9.37
C ARG A 109 -12.98 4.41 -9.06
N TYR A 110 -11.99 4.90 -8.33
CA TYR A 110 -11.90 6.32 -8.00
C TYR A 110 -11.55 7.17 -9.23
N ALA A 111 -10.64 6.70 -10.06
CA ALA A 111 -10.28 7.38 -11.31
C ALA A 111 -11.48 7.49 -12.26
N LEU A 112 -12.23 6.40 -12.43
CA LEU A 112 -13.45 6.38 -13.24
C LEU A 112 -14.54 7.31 -12.67
N ALA A 113 -14.69 7.39 -11.36
CA ALA A 113 -15.65 8.31 -10.73
C ALA A 113 -15.37 9.78 -11.05
N VAL A 114 -14.08 10.18 -11.05
CA VAL A 114 -13.68 11.54 -11.46
C VAL A 114 -13.92 11.75 -12.95
N MET A 115 -13.50 10.80 -13.79
CA MET A 115 -13.66 10.86 -15.25
C MET A 115 -15.15 11.00 -15.64
N THR A 116 -16.03 10.15 -15.11
CA THR A 116 -17.47 10.22 -15.36
C THR A 116 -18.06 11.56 -14.94
N SER A 117 -17.59 12.13 -13.81
CA SER A 117 -18.05 13.46 -13.39
C SER A 117 -17.62 14.56 -14.37
N LEU A 118 -16.42 14.47 -14.94
CA LEU A 118 -15.91 15.43 -15.94
C LEU A 118 -16.61 15.28 -17.30
N GLU A 119 -16.97 14.06 -17.69
CA GLU A 119 -17.73 13.79 -18.91
C GLU A 119 -19.17 14.35 -18.85
N ASN A 120 -19.75 14.37 -17.65
CA ASN A 120 -21.05 14.97 -17.37
C ASN A 120 -20.97 16.49 -17.08
N ASP A 121 -19.86 17.15 -17.37
CA ASP A 121 -19.58 18.56 -17.09
C ASP A 121 -19.84 18.99 -15.63
N ASN A 122 -19.76 18.04 -14.69
CA ASN A 122 -19.95 18.28 -13.26
C ASN A 122 -18.61 18.41 -12.53
N LEU A 123 -18.02 19.60 -12.60
CA LEU A 123 -16.72 19.88 -12.00
C LEU A 123 -16.72 19.75 -10.48
N ASP A 124 -17.83 20.10 -9.80
CA ASP A 124 -17.88 20.03 -8.34
C ASP A 124 -17.91 18.57 -7.85
N SER A 125 -18.63 17.70 -8.56
CA SER A 125 -18.58 16.26 -8.30
C SER A 125 -17.17 15.68 -8.58
N ALA A 126 -16.53 16.13 -9.66
CA ALA A 126 -15.17 15.71 -9.99
C ALA A 126 -14.16 16.12 -8.91
N ARG A 127 -14.25 17.34 -8.38
CA ARG A 127 -13.44 17.83 -7.24
C ARG A 127 -13.66 17.00 -5.98
N THR A 128 -14.92 16.68 -5.69
CA THR A 128 -15.29 15.84 -4.54
C THR A 128 -14.71 14.44 -4.68
N ASN A 129 -14.85 13.80 -5.84
CA ASN A 129 -14.29 12.48 -6.11
C ASN A 129 -12.75 12.49 -6.05
N LEU A 130 -12.09 13.53 -6.59
CA LEU A 130 -10.65 13.70 -6.50
C LEU A 130 -10.18 13.83 -5.04
N SER A 131 -10.92 14.54 -4.19
CA SER A 131 -10.57 14.71 -2.76
C SER A 131 -10.53 13.39 -1.97
N MET A 132 -11.12 12.31 -2.52
CA MET A 132 -11.06 10.99 -1.90
C MET A 132 -9.72 10.27 -2.11
N ILE A 133 -8.92 10.72 -3.10
CA ILE A 133 -7.65 10.08 -3.47
C ILE A 133 -6.44 11.02 -3.39
N VAL A 134 -6.66 12.33 -3.22
CA VAL A 134 -5.59 13.30 -2.99
C VAL A 134 -5.84 14.05 -1.68
N LYS A 135 -4.77 14.45 -1.00
CA LYS A 135 -4.87 15.13 0.30
C LYS A 135 -4.84 16.66 0.21
N ARG A 136 -4.53 17.21 -0.98
CA ARG A 136 -4.58 18.65 -1.21
C ARG A 136 -6.03 19.14 -1.32
N ASN A 137 -6.24 20.42 -1.04
CA ASN A 137 -7.54 21.04 -1.25
C ASN A 137 -7.89 21.03 -2.75
N THR A 138 -9.04 20.46 -3.09
CA THR A 138 -9.52 20.31 -4.46
C THR A 138 -10.63 21.32 -4.83
N SER A 139 -11.16 22.08 -3.87
CA SER A 139 -12.36 22.92 -4.04
C SER A 139 -12.24 24.01 -5.12
N ASN A 140 -11.02 24.49 -5.38
CA ASN A 140 -10.77 25.58 -6.33
C ASN A 140 -10.04 25.14 -7.60
N LEU A 141 -9.87 23.82 -7.82
CA LEU A 141 -9.18 23.31 -9.01
C LEU A 141 -10.06 23.46 -10.25
N ASP A 142 -9.49 23.94 -11.34
CA ASP A 142 -10.15 23.87 -12.65
C ASP A 142 -10.09 22.45 -13.25
N LYS A 143 -10.74 22.24 -14.38
CA LYS A 143 -10.82 20.94 -15.06
C LYS A 143 -9.43 20.35 -15.34
N ASN A 144 -8.47 21.14 -15.78
CA ASN A 144 -7.13 20.68 -16.13
C ASN A 144 -6.35 20.26 -14.87
N HIS A 145 -6.46 21.01 -13.78
CA HIS A 145 -5.84 20.65 -12.50
C HIS A 145 -6.48 19.42 -11.86
N VAL A 146 -7.78 19.21 -12.05
CA VAL A 146 -8.46 17.97 -11.63
C VAL A 146 -7.92 16.76 -12.40
N ILE A 147 -7.82 16.86 -13.74
CA ILE A 147 -7.24 15.80 -14.59
C ILE A 147 -5.79 15.51 -14.17
N SER A 148 -4.96 16.54 -14.05
CA SER A 148 -3.57 16.37 -13.61
C SER A 148 -3.49 15.70 -12.23
N GLY A 149 -4.39 16.07 -11.30
CA GLY A 149 -4.45 15.44 -9.98
C GLY A 149 -4.79 13.96 -10.00
N VAL A 150 -5.70 13.56 -10.88
CA VAL A 150 -6.02 12.12 -11.05
C VAL A 150 -4.83 11.37 -11.64
N LEU A 151 -4.20 11.91 -12.69
CA LEU A 151 -3.04 11.26 -13.34
C LEU A 151 -1.86 11.11 -12.36
N GLU A 152 -1.59 12.15 -11.56
CA GLU A 152 -0.58 12.12 -10.50
C GLU A 152 -0.91 11.01 -9.49
N SER A 153 -2.15 10.97 -8.99
CA SER A 153 -2.58 9.97 -8.01
C SER A 153 -2.53 8.55 -8.56
N ILE A 154 -2.94 8.32 -9.83
CA ILE A 154 -2.82 7.01 -10.49
C ILE A 154 -1.36 6.59 -10.60
N SER A 155 -0.49 7.49 -11.04
CA SER A 155 0.93 7.20 -11.20
C SER A 155 1.61 6.83 -9.89
N GLU A 156 1.34 7.58 -8.81
CA GLU A 156 1.82 7.31 -7.45
C GLU A 156 1.27 5.97 -6.92
N ASN A 157 -0.04 5.78 -6.99
CA ASN A 157 -0.68 4.55 -6.49
C ASN A 157 -0.33 3.31 -7.32
N THR A 158 0.07 3.44 -8.58
CA THR A 158 0.60 2.32 -9.36
C THR A 158 1.92 1.82 -8.77
N VAL A 159 2.77 2.72 -8.29
CA VAL A 159 3.98 2.32 -7.56
C VAL A 159 3.59 1.72 -6.22
N ASP A 160 2.84 2.44 -5.42
CA ASP A 160 2.57 2.14 -4.01
C ASP A 160 1.63 0.94 -3.82
N GLY A 161 0.65 0.80 -4.70
CA GLY A 161 -0.40 -0.20 -4.60
C GLY A 161 -0.23 -1.40 -5.53
N ILE A 162 0.76 -1.42 -6.44
CA ILE A 162 0.94 -2.53 -7.39
C ILE A 162 2.42 -2.92 -7.48
N THR A 163 3.25 -2.07 -8.07
CA THR A 163 4.64 -2.43 -8.41
C THR A 163 5.49 -2.64 -7.17
N GLY A 164 5.36 -1.79 -6.15
CA GLY A 164 6.11 -1.90 -4.91
C GLY A 164 5.84 -3.21 -4.17
N PRO A 165 4.58 -3.54 -3.82
CA PRO A 165 4.26 -4.82 -3.19
C PRO A 165 4.74 -6.02 -3.99
N LEU A 166 4.54 -6.04 -5.32
CA LEU A 166 4.96 -7.14 -6.18
C LEU A 166 6.49 -7.26 -6.27
N PHE A 167 7.20 -6.13 -6.32
CA PHE A 167 8.66 -6.10 -6.34
C PHE A 167 9.24 -6.73 -5.06
N TYR A 168 8.73 -6.33 -3.89
CA TYR A 168 9.20 -6.88 -2.62
C TYR A 168 8.71 -8.30 -2.39
N TYR A 169 7.56 -8.69 -2.94
CA TYR A 169 7.15 -10.09 -2.99
C TYR A 169 8.11 -10.95 -3.81
N ALA A 170 8.55 -10.47 -4.96
CA ALA A 170 9.48 -11.21 -5.82
C ALA A 170 10.85 -11.45 -5.16
N ILE A 171 11.31 -10.55 -4.27
CA ILE A 171 12.63 -10.66 -3.61
C ILE A 171 12.54 -11.40 -2.28
N LEU A 172 11.53 -11.12 -1.46
CA LEU A 172 11.43 -11.55 -0.06
C LEU A 172 10.14 -12.33 0.25
N GLY A 173 9.32 -12.66 -0.76
CA GLY A 173 8.04 -13.32 -0.58
C GLY A 173 7.00 -12.45 0.12
N LEU A 174 5.99 -13.10 0.72
CA LEU A 174 4.93 -12.40 1.45
C LEU A 174 5.43 -11.46 2.55
N PRO A 175 6.40 -11.84 3.39
CA PRO A 175 6.94 -10.93 4.40
C PRO A 175 7.44 -9.62 3.79
N GLY A 176 8.13 -9.67 2.64
CA GLY A 176 8.64 -8.50 1.93
C GLY A 176 7.51 -7.57 1.46
N ALA A 177 6.46 -8.12 0.84
CA ALA A 177 5.29 -7.35 0.41
C ALA A 177 4.60 -6.64 1.59
N PHE A 178 4.46 -7.34 2.72
CA PHE A 178 3.80 -6.77 3.89
C PHE A 178 4.67 -5.76 4.65
N VAL A 179 5.98 -5.98 4.75
CA VAL A 179 6.91 -4.98 5.32
C VAL A 179 6.89 -3.71 4.48
N TYR A 180 6.91 -3.83 3.15
CA TYR A 180 6.70 -2.68 2.27
C TYR A 180 5.37 -1.98 2.57
N ARG A 181 4.26 -2.71 2.70
CA ARG A 181 2.94 -2.13 3.02
C ARG A 181 2.91 -1.45 4.39
N VAL A 182 3.62 -1.94 5.40
CA VAL A 182 3.77 -1.26 6.69
C VAL A 182 4.37 0.12 6.51
N ILE A 183 5.50 0.21 5.79
CA ILE A 183 6.24 1.45 5.61
C ILE A 183 5.45 2.44 4.75
N ASN A 184 4.90 1.98 3.63
CA ASN A 184 4.06 2.78 2.75
C ASN A 184 2.79 3.30 3.45
N THR A 185 2.12 2.46 4.28
CA THR A 185 0.97 2.88 5.08
C THR A 185 1.36 3.92 6.12
N ALA A 186 2.50 3.76 6.78
CA ALA A 186 2.99 4.72 7.76
C ALA A 186 3.34 6.06 7.10
N ASP A 187 4.02 6.06 5.95
CA ASP A 187 4.29 7.28 5.19
C ASP A 187 2.98 7.98 4.81
N SER A 188 2.02 7.25 4.27
CA SER A 188 0.70 7.77 3.93
C SER A 188 -0.06 8.38 5.13
N MET A 189 0.20 7.92 6.35
CA MET A 189 -0.49 8.41 7.57
C MET A 189 0.25 9.53 8.27
N ILE A 190 1.57 9.47 8.36
CA ILE A 190 2.39 10.38 9.18
C ILE A 190 3.58 11.00 8.45
N GLY A 191 3.88 10.62 7.19
CA GLY A 191 5.05 11.08 6.42
C GLY A 191 5.02 12.55 5.97
N TYR A 192 4.06 13.35 6.45
CA TYR A 192 3.89 14.74 6.02
C TYR A 192 4.91 15.68 6.67
N LYS A 193 5.33 16.68 5.89
CA LYS A 193 6.21 17.78 6.35
C LYS A 193 5.48 18.87 7.16
N SER A 194 4.26 18.61 7.67
CA SER A 194 3.54 19.51 8.55
C SER A 194 4.22 19.59 9.91
N ASP A 195 4.01 20.67 10.65
CA ASP A 195 4.56 20.85 12.00
C ASP A 195 4.16 19.71 12.94
N MET A 196 3.00 19.11 12.70
CA MET A 196 2.49 17.98 13.47
C MET A 196 3.27 16.69 13.24
N PHE A 197 3.80 16.44 12.02
CA PHE A 197 4.37 15.15 11.64
C PHE A 197 5.84 15.21 11.21
N LYS A 198 6.44 16.39 11.08
CA LYS A 198 7.81 16.57 10.57
C LYS A 198 8.90 15.76 11.27
N ASN A 199 8.75 15.53 12.57
CA ASN A 199 9.70 14.74 13.35
C ASN A 199 9.29 13.27 13.38
N ILE A 200 8.07 12.98 13.81
CA ILE A 200 7.57 11.63 14.00
C ILE A 200 7.47 10.86 12.68
N GLY A 201 7.10 11.52 11.58
CA GLY A 201 6.98 10.93 10.25
C GLY A 201 8.28 10.85 9.47
N TRP A 202 9.36 11.49 9.95
CA TRP A 202 10.62 11.55 9.21
C TRP A 202 11.15 10.17 8.80
N PHE A 203 11.11 9.20 9.71
CA PHE A 203 11.63 7.86 9.43
C PHE A 203 10.77 7.10 8.42
N ALA A 204 9.44 7.22 8.53
CA ALA A 204 8.50 6.62 7.58
C ALA A 204 8.74 7.17 6.16
N ALA A 205 8.78 8.50 5.99
CA ALA A 205 9.03 9.13 4.70
C ALA A 205 10.41 8.79 4.11
N THR A 206 11.43 8.68 4.96
CA THR A 206 12.77 8.29 4.51
C THR A 206 12.80 6.84 4.03
N CYS A 207 12.22 5.91 4.79
CA CYS A 207 12.15 4.50 4.41
C CYS A 207 11.33 4.29 3.13
N ASP A 208 10.17 4.95 3.01
CA ASP A 208 9.32 4.87 1.83
C ASP A 208 10.05 5.37 0.58
N THR A 209 10.73 6.52 0.67
CA THR A 209 11.55 7.05 -0.42
C THR A 209 12.62 6.05 -0.88
N ILE A 210 13.30 5.38 0.05
CA ILE A 210 14.34 4.38 -0.27
C ILE A 210 13.71 3.15 -0.91
N LEU A 211 12.61 2.64 -0.35
CA LEU A 211 11.95 1.45 -0.86
C LEU A 211 11.31 1.68 -2.24
N ASN A 212 10.80 2.88 -2.50
CA ASN A 212 10.22 3.24 -3.79
C ASN A 212 11.26 3.60 -4.86
N TYR A 213 12.55 3.68 -4.52
CA TYR A 213 13.58 4.11 -5.48
C TYR A 213 13.66 3.24 -6.74
N ILE A 214 13.65 1.92 -6.61
CA ILE A 214 13.67 0.98 -7.74
C ILE A 214 12.27 0.77 -8.31
N PRO A 215 11.22 0.46 -7.52
CA PRO A 215 9.87 0.25 -8.04
C PRO A 215 9.35 1.42 -8.89
N SER A 216 9.58 2.67 -8.47
CA SER A 216 9.11 3.84 -9.23
C SER A 216 9.75 3.95 -10.63
N ARG A 217 11.04 3.61 -10.75
CA ARG A 217 11.73 3.61 -12.05
C ARG A 217 11.27 2.49 -12.95
N LEU A 218 11.05 1.30 -12.39
CA LEU A 218 10.48 0.17 -13.13
C LEU A 218 9.06 0.51 -13.62
N THR A 219 8.23 1.10 -12.77
CA THR A 219 6.88 1.53 -13.13
C THR A 219 6.93 2.56 -14.25
N GLY A 220 7.76 3.59 -14.13
CA GLY A 220 7.92 4.61 -15.17
C GLY A 220 8.38 4.02 -16.51
N LEU A 221 9.33 3.08 -16.49
CA LEU A 221 9.80 2.40 -17.70
C LEU A 221 8.68 1.56 -18.35
N ILE A 222 7.93 0.81 -17.53
CA ILE A 222 6.79 0.00 -18.02
C ILE A 222 5.72 0.91 -18.65
N MET A 223 5.38 2.02 -17.99
CA MET A 223 4.41 2.99 -18.51
C MET A 223 4.84 3.58 -19.84
N ILE A 224 6.12 3.94 -20.00
CA ILE A 224 6.66 4.46 -21.27
C ILE A 224 6.60 3.41 -22.39
N ILE A 225 6.89 2.15 -22.09
CA ILE A 225 6.87 1.06 -23.09
C ILE A 225 5.44 0.69 -23.50
N SER A 226 4.47 0.88 -22.60
CA SER A 226 3.05 0.54 -22.83
C SER A 226 2.24 1.67 -23.46
N ALA A 227 2.77 2.87 -23.57
CA ALA A 227 2.13 4.03 -24.19
C ALA A 227 2.35 4.07 -25.70
#